data_519811fd2661a0ea1c55d80e3adc739d
#
_entry.id   519811fd2661a0ea1c55d80e3adc739d
#
_cell.length_a   1.000
_cell.length_b   1.000
_cell.length_c   1.000
_cell.angle_alpha   90.00
_cell.angle_beta   90.00
_cell.angle_gamma   90.00
#
_symmetry.space_group_name_H-M   'P 1'
#
loop_
_entity.id
_entity.type
_entity.pdbx_description
1 polymer ?
#
loop_
_entity_poly.entity_id
_entity_poly.type
_entity_poly.pdbx_seq_one_letter_code
_entity_poly.pdbx_strand_id
1 'polypeptide(L)'
;MPELNLARGAVLAITGESGCGKSTLLETLGLLLAPEALGQYRLGNQDIAALLAADDQVALADVRARSLGFVLQSGGLLPFLKVRDNINLPRRLLGLSNKSAHVERAIDALHLGPLLDKLPQALSIGERQRVACVRAIAHQPQLLLADEPTAALDPHNARQLFELLLGLVDELGLSALVVSHDWSLVGSFGLPRLNAVNLPGETRFETVH
;
A
#
# COMPACT_ATOMS: atom_id res chain seq x y z
N MET A 1 -17.79 -6.39 8.72
CA MET A 1 -17.19 -5.08 8.42
C MET A 1 -18.28 -4.17 7.89
N PRO A 2 -18.39 -2.92 8.35
CA PRO A 2 -19.29 -1.95 7.75
C PRO A 2 -18.89 -1.71 6.28
N GLU A 3 -19.75 -1.06 5.55
CA GLU A 3 -19.49 -0.69 4.17
C GLU A 3 -18.27 0.23 4.09
N LEU A 4 -17.27 -0.14 3.28
CA LEU A 4 -16.08 0.66 3.01
C LEU A 4 -16.18 1.21 1.59
N ASN A 5 -16.51 2.50 1.49
CA ASN A 5 -16.50 3.24 0.24
C ASN A 5 -15.29 4.17 0.20
N LEU A 6 -14.37 3.92 -0.73
CA LEU A 6 -13.21 4.77 -0.98
C LEU A 6 -13.36 5.41 -2.36
N ALA A 7 -13.56 6.72 -2.39
CA ALA A 7 -13.62 7.45 -3.64
C ALA A 7 -12.26 7.41 -4.36
N ARG A 8 -12.28 7.55 -5.68
CA ARG A 8 -11.04 7.63 -6.47
C ARG A 8 -10.22 8.85 -6.02
N GLY A 9 -8.92 8.63 -5.81
CA GLY A 9 -8.01 9.66 -5.32
C GLY A 9 -8.10 9.91 -3.81
N ALA A 10 -8.98 9.21 -3.07
CA ALA A 10 -9.09 9.38 -1.64
C ALA A 10 -8.08 8.53 -0.88
N VAL A 11 -7.63 9.07 0.26
CA VAL A 11 -6.80 8.36 1.23
C VAL A 11 -7.61 8.12 2.49
N LEU A 12 -7.58 6.88 2.99
CA LEU A 12 -8.22 6.50 4.24
C LEU A 12 -7.19 5.83 5.14
N ALA A 13 -7.07 6.31 6.36
CA ALA A 13 -6.22 5.69 7.38
C ALA A 13 -7.00 4.64 8.18
N ILE A 14 -6.36 3.53 8.49
CA ILE A 14 -6.89 2.50 9.38
C ILE A 14 -6.03 2.51 10.63
N THR A 15 -6.65 2.83 11.76
CA THR A 15 -6.00 2.92 13.07
C THR A 15 -6.54 1.85 14.02
N GLY A 16 -5.84 1.58 15.10
CA GLY A 16 -6.25 0.61 16.12
C GLY A 16 -5.05 -0.05 16.78
N GLU A 17 -5.28 -0.77 17.86
CA GLU A 17 -4.24 -1.48 18.60
C GLU A 17 -3.54 -2.56 17.76
N SER A 18 -2.35 -2.98 18.20
CA SER A 18 -1.65 -4.10 17.57
C SER A 18 -2.46 -5.39 17.72
N GLY A 19 -2.47 -6.21 16.66
CA GLY A 19 -3.20 -7.48 16.66
C GLY A 19 -4.72 -7.39 16.44
N CYS A 20 -5.29 -6.20 16.20
CA CYS A 20 -6.72 -6.03 15.94
C CYS A 20 -7.14 -6.28 14.47
N GLY A 21 -6.36 -7.02 13.67
CA GLY A 21 -6.76 -7.47 12.34
C GLY A 21 -6.60 -6.46 11.19
N LYS A 22 -5.90 -5.33 11.38
CA LYS A 22 -5.69 -4.32 10.33
C LYS A 22 -4.92 -4.87 9.12
N SER A 23 -3.82 -5.58 9.37
CA SER A 23 -3.03 -6.22 8.31
C SER A 23 -3.84 -7.31 7.60
N THR A 24 -4.62 -8.09 8.34
CA THR A 24 -5.54 -9.10 7.78
C THR A 24 -6.56 -8.46 6.84
N LEU A 25 -7.11 -7.29 7.21
CA LEU A 25 -8.00 -6.53 6.32
C LEU A 25 -7.27 -6.10 5.04
N LEU A 26 -6.05 -5.53 5.16
CA LEU A 26 -5.26 -5.15 3.97
C LEU A 26 -4.94 -6.36 3.09
N GLU A 27 -4.55 -7.49 3.67
CA GLU A 27 -4.25 -8.72 2.93
C GLU A 27 -5.50 -9.27 2.23
N THR A 28 -6.67 -9.19 2.87
CA THR A 28 -7.95 -9.58 2.27
C THR A 28 -8.32 -8.65 1.10
N LEU A 29 -8.26 -7.33 1.31
CA LEU A 29 -8.50 -6.36 0.25
C LEU A 29 -7.43 -6.45 -0.85
N GLY A 30 -6.24 -6.87 -0.49
CA GLY A 30 -5.13 -7.13 -1.40
C GLY A 30 -5.20 -8.47 -2.14
N LEU A 31 -6.26 -9.25 -1.92
CA LEU A 31 -6.45 -10.57 -2.54
C LEU A 31 -5.33 -11.57 -2.22
N LEU A 32 -4.70 -11.42 -1.05
CA LEU A 32 -3.68 -12.34 -0.52
C LEU A 32 -4.31 -13.37 0.40
N LEU A 33 -5.43 -13.01 1.05
CA LEU A 33 -6.24 -13.89 1.87
C LEU A 33 -7.66 -13.96 1.29
N ALA A 34 -8.23 -15.17 1.23
CA ALA A 34 -9.62 -15.35 0.90
C ALA A 34 -10.50 -15.07 2.13
N PRO A 35 -11.53 -14.21 2.03
CA PRO A 35 -12.47 -14.00 3.13
C PRO A 35 -13.40 -15.21 3.29
N GLU A 36 -13.77 -15.55 4.53
CA GLU A 36 -14.75 -16.61 4.80
C GLU A 36 -16.15 -16.26 4.28
N ALA A 37 -16.50 -14.97 4.34
CA ALA A 37 -17.75 -14.44 3.80
C ALA A 37 -17.53 -13.04 3.25
N LEU A 38 -18.11 -12.79 2.09
CA LEU A 38 -18.00 -11.50 1.39
C LEU A 38 -19.36 -11.15 0.78
N GLY A 39 -19.91 -9.99 1.16
CA GLY A 39 -21.14 -9.49 0.55
C GLY A 39 -20.88 -8.88 -0.82
N GLN A 40 -20.03 -7.87 -0.88
CA GLN A 40 -19.66 -7.16 -2.10
C GLN A 40 -18.20 -6.71 -2.03
N TYR A 41 -17.48 -6.82 -3.13
CA TYR A 41 -16.18 -6.19 -3.30
C TYR A 41 -16.00 -5.75 -4.76
N ARG A 42 -15.86 -4.46 -4.97
CA ARG A 42 -15.59 -3.88 -6.28
C ARG A 42 -14.32 -3.03 -6.23
N LEU A 43 -13.52 -3.14 -7.28
CA LEU A 43 -12.34 -2.30 -7.49
C LEU A 43 -12.50 -1.62 -8.86
N GLY A 44 -12.80 -0.33 -8.84
CA GLY A 44 -13.23 0.38 -10.04
C GLY A 44 -14.46 -0.29 -10.67
N ASN A 45 -14.34 -0.72 -11.92
CA ASN A 45 -15.42 -1.39 -12.64
C ASN A 45 -15.42 -2.93 -12.49
N GLN A 46 -14.44 -3.49 -11.79
CA GLN A 46 -14.29 -4.94 -11.63
C GLN A 46 -15.08 -5.45 -10.43
N ASP A 47 -15.83 -6.52 -10.60
CA ASP A 47 -16.52 -7.24 -9.53
C ASP A 47 -15.59 -8.33 -8.97
N ILE A 48 -14.89 -7.99 -7.91
CA ILE A 48 -13.92 -8.88 -7.27
C ILE A 48 -14.62 -10.00 -6.51
N ALA A 49 -15.81 -9.72 -5.94
CA ALA A 49 -16.58 -10.74 -5.24
C ALA A 49 -16.97 -11.90 -6.19
N ALA A 50 -17.33 -11.59 -7.43
CA ALA A 50 -17.63 -12.61 -8.45
C ALA A 50 -16.40 -13.45 -8.80
N LEU A 51 -15.20 -12.84 -8.91
CA LEU A 51 -13.95 -13.57 -9.18
C LEU A 51 -13.55 -14.48 -8.01
N LEU A 52 -13.73 -14.01 -6.77
CA LEU A 52 -13.48 -14.83 -5.58
C LEU A 52 -14.47 -16.00 -5.48
N ALA A 53 -15.75 -15.77 -5.75
CA ALA A 53 -16.77 -16.82 -5.75
C ALA A 53 -16.54 -17.89 -6.84
N ALA A 54 -15.96 -17.49 -7.98
CA ALA A 54 -15.59 -18.38 -9.07
C ALA A 54 -14.24 -19.08 -8.88
N ASP A 55 -13.49 -18.73 -7.82
CA ASP A 55 -12.10 -19.16 -7.57
C ASP A 55 -11.17 -18.93 -8.78
N ASP A 56 -11.42 -17.84 -9.53
CA ASP A 56 -10.62 -17.50 -10.71
C ASP A 56 -9.27 -16.89 -10.30
N GLN A 57 -8.34 -17.75 -9.94
CA GLN A 57 -7.01 -17.37 -9.46
C GLN A 57 -6.19 -16.63 -10.52
N VAL A 58 -6.43 -16.88 -11.81
CA VAL A 58 -5.74 -16.18 -12.90
C VAL A 58 -6.21 -14.74 -12.99
N ALA A 59 -7.51 -14.50 -12.99
CA ALA A 59 -8.08 -13.15 -12.99
C ALA A 59 -7.72 -12.39 -11.72
N LEU A 60 -7.77 -13.03 -10.53
CA LEU A 60 -7.35 -12.44 -9.27
C LEU A 60 -5.86 -12.05 -9.27
N ALA A 61 -4.99 -12.87 -9.87
CA ALA A 61 -3.57 -12.54 -10.02
C ALA A 61 -3.36 -11.34 -10.96
N ASP A 62 -4.12 -11.24 -12.06
CA ASP A 62 -4.07 -10.09 -12.98
C ASP A 62 -4.55 -8.80 -12.28
N VAL A 63 -5.63 -8.88 -11.50
CA VAL A 63 -6.10 -7.74 -10.67
C VAL A 63 -5.01 -7.30 -9.70
N ARG A 64 -4.38 -8.21 -8.96
CA ARG A 64 -3.27 -7.89 -8.04
C ARG A 64 -2.14 -7.18 -8.76
N ALA A 65 -1.73 -7.73 -9.91
CA ALA A 65 -0.59 -7.21 -10.65
C ALA A 65 -0.84 -5.82 -11.27
N ARG A 66 -2.06 -5.55 -11.73
CA ARG A 66 -2.39 -4.31 -12.46
C ARG A 66 -2.95 -3.22 -11.58
N SER A 67 -3.77 -3.59 -10.60
CA SER A 67 -4.63 -2.64 -9.91
C SER A 67 -4.23 -2.37 -8.46
N LEU A 68 -3.35 -3.20 -7.87
CA LEU A 68 -2.96 -3.09 -6.48
C LEU A 68 -1.46 -2.80 -6.33
N GLY A 69 -1.14 -1.85 -5.46
CA GLY A 69 0.21 -1.59 -4.99
C GLY A 69 0.34 -1.92 -3.51
N PHE A 70 1.47 -2.49 -3.08
CA PHE A 70 1.70 -2.87 -1.69
C PHE A 70 2.96 -2.23 -1.13
N VAL A 71 2.82 -1.54 0.00
CA VAL A 71 3.92 -1.17 0.89
C VAL A 71 3.78 -2.01 2.15
N LEU A 72 4.68 -2.98 2.31
CA LEU A 72 4.71 -3.85 3.48
C LEU A 72 5.54 -3.24 4.60
N GLN A 73 5.24 -3.58 5.85
CA GLN A 73 5.97 -3.12 7.04
C GLN A 73 7.48 -3.39 6.94
N SER A 74 7.88 -4.55 6.41
CA SER A 74 9.29 -4.91 6.20
C SER A 74 9.92 -4.32 4.92
N GLY A 75 9.15 -3.55 4.13
CA GLY A 75 9.52 -3.09 2.79
C GLY A 75 9.42 -4.17 1.73
N GLY A 76 9.60 -5.45 2.06
CA GLY A 76 9.42 -6.61 1.17
C GLY A 76 10.27 -6.59 -0.11
N LEU A 77 11.44 -5.94 -0.08
CA LEU A 77 12.34 -5.89 -1.24
C LEU A 77 12.98 -7.26 -1.49
N LEU A 78 13.15 -7.61 -2.76
CA LEU A 78 13.85 -8.84 -3.16
C LEU A 78 15.36 -8.63 -2.96
N PRO A 79 16.02 -9.41 -2.07
CA PRO A 79 17.38 -9.13 -1.61
C PRO A 79 18.45 -9.32 -2.69
N PHE A 80 18.14 -10.10 -3.72
CA PHE A 80 19.04 -10.40 -4.85
C PHE A 80 18.87 -9.45 -6.04
N LEU A 81 17.91 -8.53 -5.99
CA LEU A 81 17.70 -7.49 -7.00
C LEU A 81 18.25 -6.15 -6.50
N LYS A 82 18.90 -5.40 -7.39
CA LYS A 82 19.27 -4.01 -7.14
C LYS A 82 18.02 -3.16 -6.89
N VAL A 83 18.19 -1.99 -6.28
CA VAL A 83 17.12 -1.03 -6.02
C VAL A 83 16.33 -0.72 -7.29
N ARG A 84 17.02 -0.37 -8.39
CA ARG A 84 16.37 -0.09 -9.68
C ARG A 84 15.51 -1.24 -10.19
N ASP A 85 15.94 -2.48 -9.97
CA ASP A 85 15.24 -3.67 -10.44
C ASP A 85 14.06 -3.99 -9.54
N ASN A 86 14.18 -3.76 -8.22
CA ASN A 86 13.06 -3.82 -7.28
C ASN A 86 11.97 -2.82 -7.66
N ILE A 87 12.32 -1.56 -7.91
CA ILE A 87 11.38 -0.49 -8.32
C ILE A 87 10.66 -0.87 -9.62
N ASN A 88 11.39 -1.37 -10.62
CA ASN A 88 10.82 -1.66 -11.92
C ASN A 88 10.15 -3.04 -12.03
N LEU A 89 10.24 -3.88 -11.00
CA LEU A 89 9.69 -5.24 -11.03
C LEU A 89 8.20 -5.29 -11.41
N PRO A 90 7.30 -4.51 -10.81
CA PRO A 90 5.89 -4.54 -11.19
C PRO A 90 5.67 -4.17 -12.66
N ARG A 91 6.42 -3.19 -13.17
CA ARG A 91 6.34 -2.78 -14.57
C ARG A 91 6.80 -3.89 -15.53
N ARG A 92 7.89 -4.56 -15.20
CA ARG A 92 8.41 -5.69 -15.98
C ARG A 92 7.42 -6.85 -16.05
N LEU A 93 6.80 -7.20 -14.92
CA LEU A 93 5.78 -8.26 -14.86
C LEU A 93 4.57 -7.95 -15.74
N LEU A 94 4.25 -6.69 -15.93
CA LEU A 94 3.16 -6.22 -16.79
C LEU A 94 3.60 -5.93 -18.23
N GLY A 95 4.86 -6.18 -18.60
CA GLY A 95 5.39 -5.85 -19.93
C GLY A 95 5.49 -4.35 -20.22
N LEU A 96 5.46 -3.50 -19.18
CA LEU A 96 5.56 -2.05 -19.32
C LEU A 96 7.02 -1.61 -19.47
N SER A 97 7.23 -0.50 -20.16
CA SER A 97 8.57 0.11 -20.26
C SER A 97 9.13 0.47 -18.87
N ASN A 98 10.41 0.21 -18.65
CA ASN A 98 11.11 0.68 -17.45
C ASN A 98 11.32 2.20 -17.42
N LYS A 99 11.23 2.88 -18.57
CA LYS A 99 11.27 4.34 -18.65
C LYS A 99 9.90 4.88 -18.31
N SER A 100 9.80 5.66 -17.24
CA SER A 100 8.54 6.19 -16.75
C SER A 100 8.80 7.48 -15.96
N ALA A 101 8.27 8.57 -16.49
CA ALA A 101 8.47 9.90 -15.91
C ALA A 101 7.98 10.00 -14.44
N HIS A 102 6.87 9.33 -14.09
CA HIS A 102 6.39 9.33 -12.71
C HIS A 102 7.30 8.53 -11.77
N VAL A 103 7.91 7.42 -12.25
CA VAL A 103 8.89 6.66 -11.46
C VAL A 103 10.16 7.47 -11.26
N GLU A 104 10.65 8.15 -12.30
CA GLU A 104 11.81 9.03 -12.21
C GLU A 104 11.58 10.16 -11.21
N ARG A 105 10.42 10.86 -11.30
CA ARG A 105 10.05 11.89 -10.32
C ARG A 105 9.96 11.35 -8.89
N ALA A 106 9.39 10.16 -8.69
CA ALA A 106 9.32 9.54 -7.37
C ALA A 106 10.71 9.15 -6.83
N ILE A 107 11.62 8.69 -7.68
CA ILE A 107 13.02 8.42 -7.34
C ILE A 107 13.72 9.70 -6.88
N ASP A 108 13.52 10.80 -7.61
CA ASP A 108 14.12 12.10 -7.29
C ASP A 108 13.55 12.68 -5.99
N ALA A 109 12.21 12.69 -5.85
CA ALA A 109 11.52 13.18 -4.66
C ALA A 109 11.93 12.44 -3.37
N LEU A 110 12.18 11.13 -3.46
CA LEU A 110 12.61 10.28 -2.35
C LEU A 110 14.14 10.16 -2.23
N HIS A 111 14.90 10.91 -3.04
CA HIS A 111 16.37 10.93 -3.04
C HIS A 111 17.01 9.54 -3.21
N LEU A 112 16.45 8.72 -4.10
CA LEU A 112 16.91 7.34 -4.32
C LEU A 112 17.99 7.20 -5.40
N GLY A 113 18.29 8.26 -6.15
CA GLY A 113 19.25 8.24 -7.25
C GLY A 113 20.58 7.54 -6.90
N PRO A 114 21.26 7.94 -5.80
CA PRO A 114 22.54 7.33 -5.37
C PRO A 114 22.44 5.87 -4.91
N LEU A 115 21.23 5.36 -4.73
CA LEU A 115 20.96 4.02 -4.19
C LEU A 115 20.63 3.01 -5.27
N LEU A 116 20.33 3.44 -6.49
CA LEU A 116 19.75 2.61 -7.56
C LEU A 116 20.56 1.34 -7.88
N ASP A 117 21.88 1.39 -7.75
CA ASP A 117 22.76 0.26 -8.04
C ASP A 117 23.10 -0.60 -6.82
N LYS A 118 22.63 -0.21 -5.64
CA LYS A 118 22.83 -0.98 -4.39
C LYS A 118 21.86 -2.16 -4.30
N LEU A 119 22.25 -3.15 -3.49
CA LEU A 119 21.36 -4.22 -3.04
C LEU A 119 20.61 -3.79 -1.76
N PRO A 120 19.43 -4.33 -1.47
CA PRO A 120 18.64 -3.98 -0.27
C PRO A 120 19.39 -4.11 1.05
N GLN A 121 20.32 -5.05 1.17
CA GLN A 121 21.13 -5.25 2.36
C GLN A 121 22.09 -4.09 2.67
N ALA A 122 22.42 -3.27 1.67
CA ALA A 122 23.27 -2.09 1.83
C ALA A 122 22.49 -0.81 2.16
N LEU A 123 21.18 -0.92 2.37
CA LEU A 123 20.27 0.19 2.66
C LEU A 123 19.93 0.24 4.15
N SER A 124 19.77 1.44 4.67
CA SER A 124 19.09 1.67 5.96
C SER A 124 17.62 1.24 5.89
N ILE A 125 16.96 1.11 7.03
CA ILE A 125 15.53 0.75 7.10
C ILE A 125 14.69 1.80 6.34
N GLY A 126 14.94 3.10 6.59
CA GLY A 126 14.22 4.18 5.91
C GLY A 126 14.45 4.21 4.40
N GLU A 127 15.68 3.92 3.94
CA GLU A 127 15.95 3.80 2.51
C GLU A 127 15.17 2.63 1.88
N ARG A 128 15.12 1.48 2.55
CA ARG A 128 14.30 0.34 2.10
C ARG A 128 12.82 0.69 2.01
N GLN A 129 12.27 1.42 2.99
CA GLN A 129 10.88 1.84 2.97
C GLN A 129 10.60 2.82 1.83
N ARG A 130 11.48 3.81 1.58
CA ARG A 130 11.33 4.71 0.43
C ARG A 130 11.34 3.96 -0.90
N VAL A 131 12.24 2.98 -1.06
CA VAL A 131 12.28 2.11 -2.25
C VAL A 131 11.00 1.30 -2.40
N ALA A 132 10.46 0.75 -1.30
CA ALA A 132 9.22 0.00 -1.30
C ALA A 132 8.01 0.87 -1.72
N CYS A 133 7.97 2.14 -1.27
CA CYS A 133 6.93 3.09 -1.70
C CYS A 133 6.99 3.34 -3.21
N VAL A 134 8.16 3.62 -3.79
CA VAL A 134 8.28 3.83 -5.24
C VAL A 134 7.92 2.56 -6.01
N ARG A 135 8.37 1.39 -5.56
CA ARG A 135 7.99 0.11 -6.19
C ARG A 135 6.49 -0.09 -6.21
N ALA A 136 5.81 0.19 -5.09
CA ALA A 136 4.37 -0.03 -4.95
C ALA A 136 3.54 0.79 -5.95
N ILE A 137 4.00 1.99 -6.31
CA ILE A 137 3.29 2.89 -7.23
C ILE A 137 3.83 2.84 -8.66
N ALA A 138 4.93 2.11 -8.91
CA ALA A 138 5.65 2.14 -10.18
C ALA A 138 4.80 1.79 -11.41
N HIS A 139 3.82 0.90 -11.26
CA HIS A 139 2.91 0.46 -12.32
C HIS A 139 1.60 1.25 -12.36
N GLN A 140 1.46 2.30 -11.54
CA GLN A 140 0.26 3.14 -11.40
C GLN A 140 -0.98 2.32 -11.03
N PRO A 141 -1.00 1.67 -9.86
CA PRO A 141 -2.16 0.90 -9.40
C PRO A 141 -3.38 1.79 -9.20
N GLN A 142 -4.57 1.21 -9.11
CA GLN A 142 -5.78 1.95 -8.72
C GLN A 142 -5.85 2.17 -7.21
N LEU A 143 -5.34 1.21 -6.43
CA LEU A 143 -5.36 1.21 -4.98
C LEU A 143 -3.99 0.87 -4.41
N LEU A 144 -3.48 1.74 -3.56
CA LEU A 144 -2.30 1.52 -2.74
C LEU A 144 -2.71 1.00 -1.36
N LEU A 145 -2.15 -0.12 -0.96
CA LEU A 145 -2.31 -0.73 0.37
C LEU A 145 -0.97 -0.59 1.11
N ALA A 146 -0.93 0.23 2.15
CA ALA A 146 0.28 0.48 2.92
C ALA A 146 0.09 -0.02 4.35
N ASP A 147 0.86 -1.03 4.74
CA ASP A 147 0.86 -1.60 6.07
C ASP A 147 2.04 -1.04 6.87
N GLU A 148 1.74 -0.17 7.82
CA GLU A 148 2.71 0.44 8.74
C GLU A 148 3.97 1.01 8.03
N PRO A 149 3.81 1.84 6.98
CA PRO A 149 4.93 2.25 6.10
C PRO A 149 6.02 3.04 6.84
N THR A 150 5.73 3.53 8.04
CA THR A 150 6.62 4.40 8.83
C THR A 150 7.04 3.81 10.17
N ALA A 151 6.57 2.60 10.53
CA ALA A 151 6.73 2.01 11.88
C ALA A 151 8.19 1.84 12.33
N ALA A 152 9.12 1.68 11.41
CA ALA A 152 10.54 1.47 11.70
C ALA A 152 11.39 2.75 11.61
N LEU A 153 10.75 3.92 11.53
CA LEU A 153 11.40 5.21 11.39
C LEU A 153 11.25 6.05 12.66
N ASP A 154 12.22 6.93 12.90
CA ASP A 154 12.05 7.98 13.90
C ASP A 154 10.98 8.99 13.46
N PRO A 155 10.40 9.78 14.38
CA PRO A 155 9.25 10.64 14.07
C PRO A 155 9.47 11.64 12.93
N HIS A 156 10.69 12.17 12.78
CA HIS A 156 11.00 13.11 11.73
C HIS A 156 10.99 12.44 10.34
N ASN A 157 11.70 11.32 10.20
CA ASN A 157 11.74 10.55 8.97
C ASN A 157 10.39 9.92 8.63
N ALA A 158 9.62 9.50 9.65
CA ALA A 158 8.26 8.99 9.49
C ALA A 158 7.35 10.04 8.86
N ARG A 159 7.38 11.28 9.39
CA ARG A 159 6.58 12.38 8.85
C ARG A 159 6.96 12.71 7.41
N GLN A 160 8.25 12.82 7.11
CA GLN A 160 8.73 13.09 5.75
C GLN A 160 8.29 12.01 4.75
N LEU A 161 8.46 10.73 5.11
CA LEU A 161 8.05 9.64 4.23
C LEU A 161 6.54 9.63 4.00
N PHE A 162 5.76 9.89 5.06
CA PHE A 162 4.30 9.91 4.98
C PHE A 162 3.81 11.07 4.09
N GLU A 163 4.37 12.26 4.25
CA GLU A 163 4.09 13.43 3.41
C GLU A 163 4.40 13.17 1.94
N LEU A 164 5.58 12.61 1.65
CA LEU A 164 5.98 12.26 0.29
C LEU A 164 5.09 11.18 -0.32
N LEU A 165 4.71 10.16 0.47
CA LEU A 165 3.79 9.12 0.01
C LEU A 165 2.42 9.70 -0.35
N LEU A 166 1.86 10.55 0.49
CA LEU A 166 0.59 11.22 0.23
C LEU A 166 0.67 12.13 -1.00
N GLY A 167 1.76 12.89 -1.15
CA GLY A 167 2.00 13.72 -2.34
C GLY A 167 2.05 12.91 -3.63
N LEU A 168 2.70 11.74 -3.63
CA LEU A 168 2.73 10.84 -4.79
C LEU A 168 1.36 10.21 -5.08
N VAL A 169 0.59 9.87 -4.05
CA VAL A 169 -0.77 9.35 -4.19
C VAL A 169 -1.68 10.38 -4.84
N ASP A 170 -1.60 11.63 -4.39
CA ASP A 170 -2.37 12.76 -4.95
C ASP A 170 -1.95 13.07 -6.40
N GLU A 171 -0.65 13.22 -6.66
CA GLU A 171 -0.11 13.49 -8.02
C GLU A 171 -0.56 12.44 -9.04
N LEU A 172 -0.61 11.16 -8.65
CA LEU A 172 -0.97 10.06 -9.53
C LEU A 172 -2.47 9.77 -9.55
N GLY A 173 -3.27 10.44 -8.72
CA GLY A 173 -4.71 10.22 -8.58
C GLY A 173 -5.05 8.81 -8.11
N LEU A 174 -4.19 8.22 -7.26
CA LEU A 174 -4.39 6.89 -6.69
C LEU A 174 -5.33 6.97 -5.50
N SER A 175 -6.05 5.88 -5.21
CA SER A 175 -6.67 5.72 -3.90
C SER A 175 -5.71 4.99 -2.97
N ALA A 176 -5.75 5.27 -1.65
CA ALA A 176 -4.87 4.60 -0.70
C ALA A 176 -5.57 4.22 0.60
N LEU A 177 -5.27 3.02 1.10
CA LEU A 177 -5.55 2.59 2.45
C LEU A 177 -4.23 2.48 3.21
N VAL A 178 -4.09 3.21 4.29
CA VAL A 178 -2.86 3.25 5.08
C VAL A 178 -3.14 2.78 6.49
N VAL A 179 -2.60 1.64 6.87
CA VAL A 179 -2.61 1.17 8.26
C VAL A 179 -1.48 1.86 9.02
N SER A 180 -1.81 2.43 10.17
CA SER A 180 -0.82 3.00 11.08
C SER A 180 -1.28 2.89 12.53
N HIS A 181 -0.35 2.60 13.44
CA HIS A 181 -0.56 2.72 14.87
C HIS A 181 -0.14 4.12 15.40
N ASP A 182 0.49 4.95 14.59
CA ASP A 182 0.82 6.34 14.94
C ASP A 182 -0.35 7.27 14.65
N TRP A 183 -1.25 7.37 15.64
CA TRP A 183 -2.45 8.20 15.57
C TRP A 183 -2.12 9.69 15.48
N SER A 184 -0.99 10.09 16.07
CA SER A 184 -0.52 11.48 16.04
C SER A 184 -0.11 11.88 14.64
N LEU A 185 0.66 11.02 13.97
CA LEU A 185 1.08 11.23 12.59
C LEU A 185 -0.14 11.32 11.67
N VAL A 186 -1.02 10.32 11.70
CA VAL A 186 -2.24 10.28 10.86
C VAL A 186 -3.12 11.50 11.10
N GLY A 187 -3.33 11.87 12.39
CA GLY A 187 -4.12 13.04 12.77
C GLY A 187 -3.53 14.36 12.27
N SER A 188 -2.20 14.47 12.21
CA SER A 188 -1.54 15.68 11.74
C SER A 188 -1.75 15.98 10.24
N PHE A 189 -2.17 14.98 9.46
CA PHE A 189 -2.52 15.11 8.04
C PHE A 189 -4.03 15.22 7.78
N GLY A 190 -4.86 15.20 8.84
CA GLY A 190 -6.32 15.36 8.69
C GLY A 190 -7.00 14.26 7.88
N LEU A 191 -6.42 13.06 7.81
CA LEU A 191 -6.98 11.98 7.02
C LEU A 191 -8.26 11.43 7.64
N PRO A 192 -9.28 11.09 6.84
CA PRO A 192 -10.41 10.29 7.32
C PRO A 192 -9.90 8.95 7.85
N ARG A 193 -10.55 8.44 8.91
CA ARG A 193 -10.07 7.28 9.64
C ARG A 193 -11.14 6.22 9.86
N LEU A 194 -10.74 4.95 9.72
CA LEU A 194 -11.42 3.81 10.31
C LEU A 194 -10.67 3.37 11.56
N ASN A 195 -11.37 3.20 12.66
CA ASN A 195 -10.80 2.64 13.86
C ASN A 195 -11.14 1.15 13.96
N ALA A 196 -10.11 0.31 14.08
CA ALA A 196 -10.27 -1.11 14.33
C ALA A 196 -10.40 -1.35 15.84
N VAL A 197 -11.58 -1.82 16.25
CA VAL A 197 -11.93 -2.13 17.63
C VAL A 197 -11.94 -3.64 17.81
N ASN A 198 -11.14 -4.14 18.74
CA ASN A 198 -11.09 -5.57 19.07
C ASN A 198 -12.21 -5.92 20.04
N LEU A 199 -13.09 -6.82 19.64
CA LEU A 199 -14.18 -7.35 20.44
C LEU A 199 -13.98 -8.86 20.65
N PRO A 200 -14.59 -9.48 21.69
CA PRO A 200 -14.47 -10.92 21.86
C PRO A 200 -14.94 -11.69 20.61
N GLY A 201 -14.00 -12.32 19.91
CA GLY A 201 -14.27 -13.14 18.74
C GLY A 201 -14.41 -12.39 17.40
N GLU A 202 -14.36 -11.06 17.39
CA GLU A 202 -14.43 -10.27 16.15
C GLU A 202 -13.65 -8.97 16.22
N THR A 203 -13.25 -8.44 15.06
CA THR A 203 -12.78 -7.06 14.93
C THR A 203 -13.82 -6.24 14.20
N ARG A 204 -14.18 -5.10 14.77
CA ARG A 204 -15.09 -4.14 14.15
C ARG A 204 -14.34 -2.91 13.67
N PHE A 205 -14.63 -2.47 12.45
CA PHE A 205 -14.08 -1.23 11.89
C PHE A 205 -15.15 -0.15 11.91
N GLU A 206 -14.85 0.97 12.57
CA GLU A 206 -15.80 2.07 12.78
C GLU A 206 -15.24 3.36 12.20
N THR A 207 -16.09 4.13 11.50
CA THR A 207 -15.69 5.45 10.99
C THR A 207 -15.53 6.42 12.15
N VAL A 208 -14.41 7.11 12.19
CA VAL A 208 -14.15 8.21 13.15
C VAL A 208 -14.30 9.52 12.40
N HIS A 209 -15.28 10.30 12.84
CA HIS A 209 -15.56 11.65 12.32
C HIS A 209 -14.73 12.71 13.03
#